data_767b1329e98c9f543767be01b44cfabb
#
_entry.id   767b1329e98c9f543767be01b44cfabb
#
_cell.length_a   1.000
_cell.length_b   1.000
_cell.length_c   1.000
_cell.angle_alpha   90.00
_cell.angle_beta   90.00
_cell.angle_gamma   90.00
#
_symmetry.space_group_name_H-M   'P 1'
#
loop_
_entity.id
_entity.type
_entity.pdbx_description
1 polymer ?
#
loop_
_entity_poly.entity_id
_entity_poly.type
_entity_poly.pdbx_seq_one_letter_code
_entity_poly.pdbx_strand_id
1 'polypeptide(L)'
;MFRGRIDLPLSTDPATRLLPWIISVMVYLAILMLAGVLVLAGATASWETGLSGRYTVQIPPLDGETSEESEQRLGRAINVLKRSPGIASAKKVPLTEVAASLEPWLGAGTSVLDLPLPHLIDVTLNPEQTADLKQLRQQLTIAVEGSSLDDHGVWRQQVADFILALQILAAGVITLIAACAVFAVVFATRSGIAVHRDVIQVLHLIGATDGYIAGQFQHHALRLALKGGFAGTGLAAVTLSIFKWGVVEFDPLLMPDLQ
;
A
#
# COMPACT_ATOMS: atom_id res chain seq x y z
N MET A 1 -1.60 -45.30 -27.24
CA MET A 1 -0.86 -44.03 -27.08
C MET A 1 -1.32 -43.07 -28.19
N PHE A 2 -2.54 -42.51 -28.05
CA PHE A 2 -3.13 -41.59 -29.05
C PHE A 2 -2.60 -40.17 -28.79
N ARG A 3 -1.70 -39.69 -29.62
CA ARG A 3 -1.32 -38.27 -29.72
C ARG A 3 -2.56 -37.52 -30.22
N GLY A 4 -3.16 -36.70 -29.36
CA GLY A 4 -4.37 -35.94 -29.66
C GLY A 4 -4.14 -34.98 -30.82
N ARG A 5 -4.48 -35.42 -32.02
CA ARG A 5 -4.77 -34.52 -33.12
C ARG A 5 -6.05 -33.78 -32.78
N ILE A 6 -6.00 -32.46 -32.83
CA ILE A 6 -7.19 -31.62 -32.69
C ILE A 6 -7.95 -31.76 -34.02
N ASP A 7 -9.02 -32.54 -34.01
CA ASP A 7 -9.80 -32.84 -35.21
C ASP A 7 -10.84 -31.75 -35.54
N LEU A 8 -10.94 -30.72 -34.67
CA LEU A 8 -11.84 -29.57 -34.84
C LEU A 8 -11.03 -28.33 -35.25
N PRO A 9 -11.40 -27.59 -36.32
CA PRO A 9 -10.74 -26.35 -36.73
C PRO A 9 -11.12 -25.16 -35.84
N LEU A 10 -10.88 -25.28 -34.54
CA LEU A 10 -11.26 -24.25 -33.52
C LEU A 10 -10.43 -22.95 -33.61
N SER A 11 -9.37 -22.97 -34.42
CA SER A 11 -8.44 -21.82 -34.55
C SER A 11 -8.89 -20.75 -35.55
N THR A 12 -9.94 -20.98 -36.31
CA THR A 12 -10.37 -20.10 -37.41
C THR A 12 -11.47 -19.10 -36.99
N ASP A 13 -12.00 -19.25 -35.77
CA ASP A 13 -13.11 -18.46 -35.29
C ASP A 13 -12.63 -17.05 -34.78
N PRO A 14 -13.16 -15.92 -35.30
CA PRO A 14 -12.78 -14.59 -34.87
C PRO A 14 -12.95 -14.34 -33.37
N ALA A 15 -13.98 -14.93 -32.76
CA ALA A 15 -14.22 -14.82 -31.30
C ALA A 15 -13.13 -15.49 -30.48
N THR A 16 -12.63 -16.65 -30.92
CA THR A 16 -11.54 -17.38 -30.25
C THR A 16 -10.20 -16.66 -30.39
N ARG A 17 -10.00 -15.84 -31.42
CA ARG A 17 -8.76 -15.10 -31.64
C ARG A 17 -8.62 -13.89 -30.69
N LEU A 18 -9.73 -13.27 -30.30
CA LEU A 18 -9.75 -12.13 -29.36
C LEU A 18 -9.66 -12.55 -27.88
N LEU A 19 -10.08 -13.77 -27.56
CA LEU A 19 -10.14 -14.25 -26.18
C LEU A 19 -8.79 -14.15 -25.42
N PRO A 20 -7.62 -14.53 -25.98
CA PRO A 20 -6.33 -14.39 -25.29
C PRO A 20 -5.99 -12.92 -24.99
N TRP A 21 -6.35 -11.99 -25.86
CA TRP A 21 -6.13 -10.56 -25.64
C TRP A 21 -6.98 -10.01 -24.48
N ILE A 22 -8.25 -10.40 -24.44
CA ILE A 22 -9.16 -10.00 -23.34
C ILE A 22 -8.63 -10.54 -22.02
N ILE A 23 -8.25 -11.81 -21.97
CA ILE A 23 -7.68 -12.43 -20.77
C ILE A 23 -6.35 -11.77 -20.39
N SER A 24 -5.50 -11.44 -21.37
CA SER A 24 -4.23 -10.74 -21.12
C SER A 24 -4.44 -9.40 -20.45
N VAL A 25 -5.37 -8.58 -20.94
CA VAL A 25 -5.71 -7.29 -20.33
C VAL A 25 -6.29 -7.45 -18.93
N MET A 26 -7.17 -8.44 -18.73
CA MET A 26 -7.75 -8.72 -17.40
C MET A 26 -6.69 -9.12 -16.39
N VAL A 27 -5.79 -10.05 -16.76
CA VAL A 27 -4.68 -10.49 -15.90
C VAL A 27 -3.72 -9.34 -15.64
N TYR A 28 -3.39 -8.56 -16.64
CA TYR A 28 -2.56 -7.36 -16.51
C TYR A 28 -3.13 -6.38 -15.47
N LEU A 29 -4.42 -6.02 -15.60
CA LEU A 29 -5.09 -5.11 -14.68
C LEU A 29 -5.16 -5.68 -13.25
N ALA A 30 -5.45 -6.98 -13.12
CA ALA A 30 -5.49 -7.64 -11.82
C ALA A 30 -4.12 -7.61 -11.11
N ILE A 31 -3.03 -7.85 -11.87
CA ILE A 31 -1.67 -7.82 -11.31
C ILE A 31 -1.28 -6.39 -10.93
N LEU A 32 -1.59 -5.37 -11.76
CA LEU A 32 -1.32 -3.98 -11.42
C LEU A 32 -2.07 -3.54 -10.16
N MET A 33 -3.36 -3.92 -10.04
CA MET A 33 -4.15 -3.61 -8.86
C MET A 33 -3.55 -4.27 -7.61
N LEU A 34 -3.18 -5.56 -7.71
CA LEU A 34 -2.54 -6.29 -6.61
C LEU A 34 -1.20 -5.64 -6.22
N ALA A 35 -0.38 -5.28 -7.20
CA ALA A 35 0.90 -4.62 -6.95
C ALA A 35 0.71 -3.28 -6.25
N GLY A 36 -0.27 -2.46 -6.68
CA GLY A 36 -0.60 -1.20 -6.03
C GLY A 36 -0.99 -1.37 -4.56
N VAL A 37 -1.83 -2.36 -4.26
CA VAL A 37 -2.22 -2.70 -2.88
C VAL A 37 -1.02 -3.13 -2.04
N LEU A 38 -0.13 -3.97 -2.58
CA LEU A 38 1.07 -4.44 -1.87
C LEU A 38 2.06 -3.31 -1.60
N VAL A 39 2.27 -2.40 -2.56
CA VAL A 39 3.12 -1.21 -2.37
C VAL A 39 2.54 -0.32 -1.27
N LEU A 40 1.25 -0.07 -1.29
CA LEU A 40 0.58 0.76 -0.29
C LEU A 40 0.63 0.12 1.11
N ALA A 41 0.41 -1.19 1.20
CA ALA A 41 0.54 -1.94 2.46
C ALA A 41 1.98 -1.95 2.98
N GLY A 42 2.97 -2.04 2.09
CA GLY A 42 4.39 -1.96 2.43
C GLY A 42 4.80 -0.58 2.95
N ALA A 43 4.29 0.49 2.32
CA ALA A 43 4.54 1.86 2.76
C ALA A 43 4.04 2.11 4.18
N THR A 44 2.84 1.62 4.52
CA THR A 44 2.31 1.74 5.89
C THR A 44 3.11 0.94 6.91
N ALA A 45 3.51 -0.28 6.59
CA ALA A 45 4.33 -1.11 7.48
C ALA A 45 5.70 -0.46 7.76
N SER A 46 6.32 0.18 6.75
CA SER A 46 7.58 0.92 6.95
C SER A 46 7.40 2.19 7.79
N TRP A 47 6.27 2.87 7.66
CA TRP A 47 5.93 4.02 8.52
C TRP A 47 5.65 3.59 9.96
N GLU A 48 4.99 2.46 10.17
CA GLU A 48 4.81 1.90 11.52
C GLU A 48 6.15 1.58 12.19
N THR A 49 7.10 0.99 11.49
CA THR A 49 8.42 0.67 12.04
C THR A 49 9.31 1.90 12.24
N GLY A 50 9.24 2.90 11.36
CA GLY A 50 10.03 4.13 11.46
C GLY A 50 9.54 5.12 12.52
N LEU A 51 8.23 5.16 12.77
CA LEU A 51 7.57 6.06 13.75
C LEU A 51 7.10 5.33 15.01
N SER A 52 7.20 3.99 15.06
CA SER A 52 6.83 3.21 16.23
C SER A 52 7.76 3.49 17.39
N GLY A 53 7.20 4.14 18.40
CA GLY A 53 7.91 4.43 19.64
C GLY A 53 8.57 5.81 19.73
N ARG A 54 8.44 6.67 18.71
CA ARG A 54 8.82 8.08 18.82
C ARG A 54 7.59 8.97 19.02
N TYR A 55 7.62 9.77 20.06
CA TYR A 55 6.58 10.73 20.41
C TYR A 55 7.22 12.09 20.67
N THR A 56 6.51 13.15 20.36
CA THR A 56 6.99 14.49 20.60
C THR A 56 6.12 15.14 21.69
N VAL A 57 6.75 15.55 22.76
CA VAL A 57 6.09 16.41 23.78
C VAL A 57 6.37 17.85 23.44
N GLN A 58 5.30 18.62 23.28
CA GLN A 58 5.37 20.06 23.01
C GLN A 58 5.05 20.82 24.31
N ILE A 59 5.89 21.78 24.63
CA ILE A 59 5.71 22.70 25.75
C ILE A 59 5.65 24.11 25.17
N PRO A 60 4.44 24.67 24.96
CA PRO A 60 4.30 26.03 24.47
C PRO A 60 4.80 27.04 25.49
N PRO A 61 5.34 28.20 25.07
CA PRO A 61 5.66 29.29 25.94
C PRO A 61 4.38 29.83 26.56
N LEU A 62 4.44 30.27 27.84
CA LEU A 62 3.36 30.97 28.50
C LEU A 62 3.57 32.49 28.43
N ASP A 63 2.46 33.21 28.35
CA ASP A 63 2.52 34.67 28.31
C ASP A 63 3.20 35.24 29.55
N GLY A 64 4.29 35.99 29.34
CA GLY A 64 5.06 36.63 30.44
C GLY A 64 6.06 35.68 31.13
N GLU A 65 6.28 34.47 30.65
CA GLU A 65 7.24 33.53 31.21
C GLU A 65 8.68 33.94 30.91
N THR A 66 9.53 33.89 31.93
CA THR A 66 10.96 34.12 31.75
C THR A 66 11.67 32.87 31.15
N SER A 67 12.81 33.06 30.50
CA SER A 67 13.59 31.96 29.96
C SER A 67 14.00 30.92 31.02
N GLU A 68 14.24 31.39 32.28
CA GLU A 68 14.58 30.46 33.38
C GLU A 68 13.39 29.60 33.81
N GLU A 69 12.19 30.17 33.85
CA GLU A 69 10.96 29.44 34.19
C GLU A 69 10.61 28.43 33.13
N SER A 70 10.81 28.76 31.83
CA SER A 70 10.63 27.88 30.71
C SER A 70 11.58 26.66 30.77
N GLU A 71 12.87 26.89 31.04
CA GLU A 71 13.84 25.81 31.24
C GLU A 71 13.52 24.93 32.44
N GLN A 72 13.00 25.50 33.54
CA GLN A 72 12.55 24.74 34.72
C GLN A 72 11.32 23.84 34.38
N ARG A 73 10.38 24.36 33.58
CA ARG A 73 9.24 23.57 33.09
C ARG A 73 9.70 22.44 32.22
N LEU A 74 10.62 22.72 31.30
CA LEU A 74 11.24 21.70 30.46
C LEU A 74 11.94 20.61 31.27
N GLY A 75 12.71 21.00 32.27
CA GLY A 75 13.38 20.10 33.20
C GLY A 75 12.42 19.18 33.97
N ARG A 76 11.28 19.75 34.44
CA ARG A 76 10.21 18.97 35.09
C ARG A 76 9.60 17.94 34.13
N ALA A 77 9.29 18.36 32.90
CA ALA A 77 8.75 17.43 31.88
C ALA A 77 9.70 16.28 31.59
N ILE A 78 11.00 16.56 31.36
CA ILE A 78 12.01 15.54 31.12
C ILE A 78 12.14 14.57 32.31
N ASN A 79 12.06 15.09 33.55
CA ASN A 79 12.12 14.23 34.74
C ASN A 79 10.90 13.33 34.88
N VAL A 80 9.70 13.81 34.57
CA VAL A 80 8.48 12.98 34.52
C VAL A 80 8.62 11.90 33.48
N LEU A 81 9.05 12.25 32.27
CA LEU A 81 9.25 11.31 31.19
C LEU A 81 10.26 10.22 31.55
N LYS A 82 11.44 10.57 32.04
CA LYS A 82 12.49 9.62 32.42
C LYS A 82 12.09 8.66 33.55
N ARG A 83 11.16 9.05 34.41
CA ARG A 83 10.65 8.20 35.51
C ARG A 83 9.48 7.33 35.12
N SER A 84 8.88 7.58 33.98
CA SER A 84 7.72 6.83 33.51
C SER A 84 8.14 5.47 32.93
N PRO A 85 7.45 4.38 33.28
CA PRO A 85 7.77 3.06 32.77
C PRO A 85 7.50 3.00 31.26
N GLY A 86 8.38 2.31 30.51
CA GLY A 86 8.24 2.17 29.07
C GLY A 86 8.89 3.28 28.25
N ILE A 87 9.56 4.27 28.85
CA ILE A 87 10.34 5.29 28.12
C ILE A 87 11.81 4.89 28.08
N ALA A 88 12.36 4.74 26.86
CA ALA A 88 13.76 4.44 26.65
C ALA A 88 14.63 5.72 26.70
N SER A 89 14.16 6.81 26.11
CA SER A 89 14.88 8.09 26.15
C SER A 89 13.93 9.28 26.04
N ALA A 90 14.31 10.40 26.67
CA ALA A 90 13.67 11.70 26.52
C ALA A 90 14.76 12.76 26.36
N LYS A 91 14.80 13.40 25.18
CA LYS A 91 15.84 14.38 24.82
C LYS A 91 15.19 15.69 24.37
N LYS A 92 15.73 16.82 24.84
CA LYS A 92 15.37 18.14 24.31
C LYS A 92 15.83 18.24 22.86
N VAL A 93 14.96 18.68 21.98
CA VAL A 93 15.32 19.07 20.62
C VAL A 93 15.92 20.47 20.66
N PRO A 94 17.13 20.70 20.11
CA PRO A 94 17.71 22.03 20.06
C PRO A 94 16.83 22.99 19.24
N LEU A 95 16.64 24.22 19.71
CA LEU A 95 15.86 25.23 18.99
C LEU A 95 16.43 25.54 17.59
N THR A 96 17.74 25.36 17.42
CA THR A 96 18.41 25.50 16.11
C THR A 96 17.94 24.46 15.11
N GLU A 97 17.65 23.25 15.56
CA GLU A 97 17.15 22.17 14.71
C GLU A 97 15.67 22.42 14.34
N VAL A 98 14.89 22.91 15.30
CA VAL A 98 13.50 23.33 15.05
C VAL A 98 13.45 24.50 14.06
N ALA A 99 14.33 25.48 14.22
CA ALA A 99 14.45 26.64 13.35
C ALA A 99 14.86 26.22 11.92
N ALA A 100 15.84 25.32 11.78
CA ALA A 100 16.27 24.82 10.49
C ALA A 100 15.15 24.08 9.74
N SER A 101 14.29 23.37 10.47
CA SER A 101 13.13 22.68 9.88
C SER A 101 12.04 23.64 9.38
N LEU A 102 11.97 24.85 9.93
CA LEU A 102 11.00 25.87 9.55
C LEU A 102 11.52 26.84 8.46
N GLU A 103 12.82 26.92 8.25
CA GLU A 103 13.44 27.82 7.28
C GLU A 103 12.89 27.68 5.85
N PRO A 104 12.65 26.47 5.31
CA PRO A 104 12.08 26.30 3.97
C PRO A 104 10.68 26.89 3.82
N TRP A 105 9.91 27.00 4.91
CA TRP A 105 8.53 27.48 4.93
C TRP A 105 8.42 28.99 5.21
N LEU A 106 9.36 29.53 5.99
CA LEU A 106 9.33 30.95 6.40
C LEU A 106 10.17 31.86 5.50
N GLY A 107 10.99 31.28 4.63
CA GLY A 107 11.90 32.00 3.73
C GLY A 107 13.20 32.45 4.41
N ALA A 108 14.27 32.50 3.63
CA ALA A 108 15.58 32.96 4.08
C ALA A 108 15.52 34.44 4.45
N GLY A 109 15.67 34.76 5.72
CA GLY A 109 15.70 36.14 6.21
C GLY A 109 14.79 36.44 7.39
N THR A 110 13.89 35.55 7.77
CA THR A 110 13.10 35.65 8.98
C THR A 110 13.92 35.10 10.14
N SER A 111 14.18 35.92 11.19
CA SER A 111 14.83 35.43 12.41
C SER A 111 13.85 34.49 13.13
N VAL A 112 13.87 33.20 12.76
CA VAL A 112 13.01 32.17 13.35
C VAL A 112 13.18 32.09 14.87
N LEU A 113 14.34 32.53 15.38
CA LEU A 113 14.68 32.54 16.78
C LEU A 113 13.90 33.64 17.59
N ASP A 114 13.34 34.62 16.90
CA ASP A 114 12.52 35.65 17.54
C ASP A 114 11.03 35.25 17.68
N LEU A 115 10.66 34.11 17.11
CA LEU A 115 9.32 33.56 17.27
C LEU A 115 9.19 32.83 18.62
N PRO A 116 8.03 32.86 19.27
CA PRO A 116 7.76 32.09 20.48
C PRO A 116 7.60 30.60 20.13
N LEU A 117 8.74 29.95 19.86
CA LEU A 117 8.74 28.54 19.49
C LEU A 117 8.48 27.65 20.72
N PRO A 118 7.67 26.59 20.61
CA PRO A 118 7.49 25.63 21.67
C PRO A 118 8.78 24.82 21.88
N HIS A 119 9.08 24.48 23.12
CA HIS A 119 10.11 23.48 23.40
C HIS A 119 9.61 22.10 23.02
N LEU A 120 10.42 21.37 22.25
CA LEU A 120 10.12 20.01 21.81
C LEU A 120 11.00 19.02 22.58
N ILE A 121 10.39 17.95 23.06
CA ILE A 121 11.10 16.80 23.67
C ILE A 121 10.81 15.59 22.79
N ASP A 122 11.85 15.01 22.23
CA ASP A 122 11.79 13.72 21.53
C ASP A 122 11.81 12.59 22.56
N VAL A 123 10.75 11.80 22.56
CA VAL A 123 10.53 10.70 23.50
C VAL A 123 10.55 9.40 22.71
N THR A 124 11.47 8.50 23.05
CA THR A 124 11.53 7.17 22.47
C THR A 124 11.00 6.15 23.47
N LEU A 125 10.03 5.35 23.07
CA LEU A 125 9.53 4.25 23.88
C LEU A 125 10.45 3.01 23.81
N ASN A 126 10.41 2.22 24.87
CA ASN A 126 11.04 0.91 24.85
C ASN A 126 10.12 -0.10 24.14
N PRO A 127 10.56 -0.75 23.05
CA PRO A 127 9.75 -1.72 22.32
C PRO A 127 9.32 -2.94 23.14
N GLU A 128 10.04 -3.23 24.23
CA GLU A 128 9.74 -4.37 25.11
C GLU A 128 8.72 -4.04 26.21
N GLN A 129 8.38 -2.77 26.42
CA GLN A 129 7.48 -2.32 27.49
C GLN A 129 6.35 -1.48 26.93
N THR A 130 5.12 -1.88 27.20
CA THR A 130 3.93 -1.10 26.82
C THR A 130 3.81 0.13 27.72
N ALA A 131 4.11 1.31 27.23
CA ALA A 131 3.84 2.56 27.96
C ALA A 131 2.34 2.89 27.89
N ASP A 132 1.73 3.19 29.01
CA ASP A 132 0.37 3.76 29.04
C ASP A 132 0.42 5.26 28.71
N LEU A 133 0.21 5.56 27.42
CA LEU A 133 0.24 6.94 26.89
C LEU A 133 -0.85 7.84 27.54
N LYS A 134 -1.98 7.25 27.96
CA LYS A 134 -3.05 8.01 28.63
C LYS A 134 -2.60 8.47 30.02
N GLN A 135 -1.99 7.55 30.76
CA GLN A 135 -1.44 7.87 32.08
C GLN A 135 -0.28 8.87 31.97
N LEU A 136 0.60 8.70 30.98
CA LEU A 136 1.71 9.61 30.70
C LEU A 136 1.22 11.02 30.37
N ARG A 137 0.20 11.13 29.51
CA ARG A 137 -0.42 12.41 29.17
C ARG A 137 -0.99 13.10 30.41
N GLN A 138 -1.71 12.37 31.27
CA GLN A 138 -2.24 12.93 32.52
C GLN A 138 -1.13 13.42 33.44
N GLN A 139 -0.07 12.65 33.62
CA GLN A 139 1.07 13.02 34.47
C GLN A 139 1.80 14.27 33.94
N LEU A 140 1.96 14.35 32.61
CA LEU A 140 2.56 15.53 31.97
C LEU A 140 1.68 16.77 32.14
N THR A 141 0.38 16.67 31.89
CA THR A 141 -0.55 17.81 32.04
C THR A 141 -0.60 18.33 33.48
N ILE A 142 -0.50 17.43 34.47
CA ILE A 142 -0.46 17.85 35.89
C ILE A 142 0.89 18.46 36.26
N ALA A 143 1.99 17.94 35.73
CA ALA A 143 3.34 18.38 36.09
C ALA A 143 3.75 19.69 35.37
N VAL A 144 3.24 19.87 34.13
CA VAL A 144 3.62 21.02 33.27
C VAL A 144 2.39 21.53 32.55
N GLU A 145 1.91 22.68 32.96
CA GLU A 145 0.75 23.34 32.37
C GLU A 145 0.96 23.62 30.87
N GLY A 146 -0.06 23.35 30.05
CA GLY A 146 -0.02 23.58 28.62
C GLY A 146 0.80 22.53 27.83
N SER A 147 1.42 21.55 28.49
CA SER A 147 2.12 20.48 27.76
C SER A 147 1.15 19.61 26.97
N SER A 148 1.50 19.32 25.71
CA SER A 148 0.76 18.39 24.87
C SER A 148 1.66 17.24 24.44
N LEU A 149 1.17 16.03 24.66
CA LEU A 149 1.77 14.83 24.07
C LEU A 149 1.14 14.66 22.69
N ASP A 150 1.89 14.97 21.66
CA ASP A 150 1.42 14.77 20.30
C ASP A 150 1.53 13.28 19.96
N ASP A 151 0.37 12.67 19.98
CA ASP A 151 0.17 11.29 19.59
C ASP A 151 -0.37 11.32 18.16
N HIS A 152 0.52 11.17 17.18
CA HIS A 152 0.15 11.02 15.78
C HIS A 152 -0.73 9.76 15.54
N GLY A 153 -1.14 9.07 16.61
CA GLY A 153 -1.94 7.84 16.58
C GLY A 153 -3.31 8.02 15.94
N VAL A 154 -3.97 9.15 16.14
CA VAL A 154 -5.29 9.42 15.54
C VAL A 154 -5.17 9.52 14.03
N TRP A 155 -4.17 10.24 13.54
CA TRP A 155 -3.91 10.36 12.11
C TRP A 155 -3.47 9.02 11.51
N ARG A 156 -2.60 8.27 12.20
CA ARG A 156 -2.17 6.92 11.77
C ARG A 156 -3.34 5.96 11.65
N GLN A 157 -4.28 6.00 12.61
CA GLN A 157 -5.45 5.14 12.57
C GLN A 157 -6.36 5.49 11.40
N GLN A 158 -6.58 6.77 11.13
CA GLN A 158 -7.35 7.21 9.96
C GLN A 158 -6.70 6.76 8.63
N VAL A 159 -5.37 6.85 8.53
CA VAL A 159 -4.63 6.38 7.35
C VAL A 159 -4.72 4.86 7.22
N ALA A 160 -4.57 4.11 8.31
CA ALA A 160 -4.71 2.66 8.31
C ALA A 160 -6.12 2.22 7.88
N ASP A 161 -7.17 2.87 8.40
CA ASP A 161 -8.56 2.60 8.04
C ASP A 161 -8.83 2.93 6.56
N PHE A 162 -8.27 4.03 6.06
CA PHE A 162 -8.35 4.38 4.64
C PHE A 162 -7.68 3.34 3.75
N ILE A 163 -6.50 2.85 4.14
CA ILE A 163 -5.80 1.80 3.39
C ILE A 163 -6.55 0.49 3.41
N LEU A 164 -7.14 0.12 4.56
CA LEU A 164 -7.99 -1.05 4.67
C LEU A 164 -9.20 -0.94 3.72
N ALA A 165 -9.86 0.22 3.68
CA ALA A 165 -10.97 0.46 2.75
C ALA A 165 -10.52 0.32 1.29
N LEU A 166 -9.34 0.83 0.95
CA LEU A 166 -8.77 0.71 -0.39
C LEU A 166 -8.42 -0.75 -0.76
N GLN A 167 -7.92 -1.52 0.20
CA GLN A 167 -7.67 -2.96 0.03
C GLN A 167 -8.96 -3.74 -0.23
N ILE A 168 -10.02 -3.45 0.51
CA ILE A 168 -11.33 -4.09 0.32
C ILE A 168 -11.90 -3.74 -1.07
N LEU A 169 -11.80 -2.47 -1.47
CA LEU A 169 -12.21 -2.04 -2.81
C LEU A 169 -11.42 -2.77 -3.90
N ALA A 170 -10.11 -2.85 -3.76
CA ALA A 170 -9.25 -3.56 -4.71
C ALA A 170 -9.56 -5.05 -4.79
N ALA A 171 -9.80 -5.72 -3.66
CA ALA A 171 -10.23 -7.11 -3.62
C ALA A 171 -11.57 -7.31 -4.35
N GLY A 172 -12.52 -6.38 -4.19
CA GLY A 172 -13.79 -6.36 -4.93
C GLY A 172 -13.57 -6.25 -6.45
N VAL A 173 -12.71 -5.33 -6.88
CA VAL A 173 -12.39 -5.14 -8.30
C VAL A 173 -11.69 -6.37 -8.88
N ILE A 174 -10.72 -6.96 -8.18
CA ILE A 174 -10.04 -8.20 -8.63
C ILE A 174 -11.04 -9.35 -8.76
N THR A 175 -11.95 -9.48 -7.80
CA THR A 175 -13.03 -10.50 -7.85
C THR A 175 -13.93 -10.28 -9.06
N LEU A 176 -14.30 -9.03 -9.35
CA LEU A 176 -15.10 -8.68 -10.53
C LEU A 176 -14.36 -9.01 -11.83
N ILE A 177 -13.06 -8.69 -11.93
CA ILE A 177 -12.22 -9.04 -13.08
C ILE A 177 -12.18 -10.56 -13.27
N ALA A 178 -11.99 -11.33 -12.20
CA ALA A 178 -11.99 -12.77 -12.24
C ALA A 178 -13.35 -13.34 -12.72
N ALA A 179 -14.45 -12.81 -12.23
CA ALA A 179 -15.79 -13.18 -12.68
C ALA A 179 -15.97 -12.87 -14.17
N CYS A 180 -15.59 -11.68 -14.63
CA CYS A 180 -15.63 -11.30 -16.04
C CYS A 180 -14.78 -12.24 -16.93
N ALA A 181 -13.60 -12.65 -16.47
CA ALA A 181 -12.75 -13.60 -17.19
C ALA A 181 -13.44 -14.97 -17.34
N VAL A 182 -14.07 -15.45 -16.26
CA VAL A 182 -14.85 -16.70 -16.32
C VAL A 182 -16.04 -16.58 -17.29
N PHE A 183 -16.79 -15.49 -17.22
CA PHE A 183 -17.90 -15.24 -18.16
C PHE A 183 -17.42 -15.17 -19.61
N ALA A 184 -16.29 -14.50 -19.88
CA ALA A 184 -15.73 -14.41 -21.21
C ALA A 184 -15.35 -15.80 -21.78
N VAL A 185 -14.75 -16.67 -20.95
CA VAL A 185 -14.39 -18.05 -21.34
C VAL A 185 -15.66 -18.87 -21.59
N VAL A 186 -16.65 -18.79 -20.72
CA VAL A 186 -17.93 -19.52 -20.88
C VAL A 186 -18.65 -19.05 -22.13
N PHE A 187 -18.72 -17.76 -22.37
CA PHE A 187 -19.37 -17.19 -23.56
C PHE A 187 -18.67 -17.63 -24.84
N ALA A 188 -17.32 -17.53 -24.89
CA ALA A 188 -16.55 -17.96 -26.05
C ALA A 188 -16.71 -19.47 -26.32
N THR A 189 -16.73 -20.29 -25.26
CA THR A 189 -16.94 -21.74 -25.40
C THR A 189 -18.34 -22.03 -25.93
N ARG A 190 -19.39 -21.40 -25.42
CA ARG A 190 -20.76 -21.58 -25.91
C ARG A 190 -20.92 -21.11 -27.35
N SER A 191 -20.32 -19.98 -27.71
CA SER A 191 -20.33 -19.45 -29.08
C SER A 191 -19.62 -20.42 -30.03
N GLY A 192 -18.46 -20.94 -29.64
CA GLY A 192 -17.73 -21.91 -30.43
C GLY A 192 -18.51 -23.24 -30.69
N ILE A 193 -19.21 -23.73 -29.65
CA ILE A 193 -20.11 -24.91 -29.81
C ILE A 193 -21.26 -24.61 -30.78
N ALA A 194 -21.86 -23.39 -30.68
CA ALA A 194 -22.95 -23.00 -31.55
C ALA A 194 -22.53 -22.91 -33.03
N VAL A 195 -21.36 -22.33 -33.31
CA VAL A 195 -20.79 -22.17 -34.64
C VAL A 195 -20.44 -23.54 -35.27
N HIS A 196 -19.95 -24.50 -34.45
CA HIS A 196 -19.51 -25.78 -34.95
C HIS A 196 -20.52 -26.90 -34.75
N ARG A 197 -21.82 -26.57 -34.63
CA ARG A 197 -22.90 -27.49 -34.33
C ARG A 197 -22.99 -28.62 -35.36
N ASP A 198 -22.85 -28.31 -36.64
CA ASP A 198 -22.94 -29.32 -37.74
C ASP A 198 -21.79 -30.31 -37.66
N VAL A 199 -20.57 -29.86 -37.38
CA VAL A 199 -19.41 -30.73 -37.22
C VAL A 199 -19.57 -31.64 -36.00
N ILE A 200 -20.12 -31.11 -34.91
CA ILE A 200 -20.39 -31.86 -33.67
C ILE A 200 -21.44 -32.97 -33.95
N GLN A 201 -22.49 -32.66 -34.72
CA GLN A 201 -23.49 -33.67 -35.10
C GLN A 201 -22.88 -34.84 -35.95
N VAL A 202 -22.01 -34.51 -36.90
CA VAL A 202 -21.30 -35.52 -37.68
C VAL A 202 -20.40 -36.37 -36.77
N LEU A 203 -19.67 -35.75 -35.84
CA LEU A 203 -18.83 -36.47 -34.87
C LEU A 203 -19.65 -37.43 -33.98
N HIS A 204 -20.86 -37.02 -33.59
CA HIS A 204 -21.78 -37.84 -32.80
C HIS A 204 -22.29 -39.05 -33.56
N LEU A 205 -22.55 -38.88 -34.87
CA LEU A 205 -22.95 -39.97 -35.75
C LEU A 205 -21.84 -41.04 -35.96
N ILE A 206 -20.57 -40.64 -35.84
CA ILE A 206 -19.41 -41.53 -35.92
C ILE A 206 -19.13 -42.21 -34.56
N GLY A 207 -19.84 -41.81 -33.47
CA GLY A 207 -19.70 -42.44 -32.15
C GLY A 207 -18.83 -41.66 -31.14
N ALA A 208 -18.53 -40.38 -31.38
CA ALA A 208 -17.85 -39.55 -30.41
C ALA A 208 -18.76 -39.28 -29.17
N THR A 209 -18.19 -39.47 -27.97
CA THR A 209 -18.93 -39.20 -26.72
C THR A 209 -18.91 -37.71 -26.38
N ASP A 210 -19.96 -37.25 -25.67
CA ASP A 210 -20.06 -35.86 -25.19
C ASP A 210 -18.84 -35.45 -24.35
N GLY A 211 -18.30 -36.36 -23.53
CA GLY A 211 -17.11 -36.14 -22.74
C GLY A 211 -15.84 -35.87 -23.56
N TYR A 212 -15.71 -36.53 -24.72
CA TYR A 212 -14.59 -36.27 -25.64
C TYR A 212 -14.70 -34.88 -26.25
N ILE A 213 -15.89 -34.51 -26.73
CA ILE A 213 -16.18 -33.19 -27.31
C ILE A 213 -15.93 -32.08 -26.29
N ALA A 214 -16.50 -32.22 -25.09
CA ALA A 214 -16.29 -31.25 -23.98
C ALA A 214 -14.81 -31.11 -23.62
N GLY A 215 -14.07 -32.22 -23.57
CA GLY A 215 -12.63 -32.22 -23.28
C GLY A 215 -11.82 -31.42 -24.32
N GLN A 216 -12.16 -31.50 -25.60
CA GLN A 216 -11.49 -30.74 -26.66
C GLN A 216 -11.70 -29.20 -26.46
N PHE A 217 -12.92 -28.75 -26.15
CA PHE A 217 -13.21 -27.38 -25.89
C PHE A 217 -12.53 -26.88 -24.60
N GLN A 218 -12.52 -27.68 -23.54
CA GLN A 218 -11.82 -27.33 -22.28
C GLN A 218 -10.31 -27.15 -22.49
N HIS A 219 -9.67 -28.10 -23.21
CA HIS A 219 -8.23 -27.99 -23.51
C HIS A 219 -7.93 -26.79 -24.40
N HIS A 220 -8.78 -26.48 -25.35
CA HIS A 220 -8.62 -25.29 -26.19
C HIS A 220 -8.76 -24.01 -25.35
N ALA A 221 -9.80 -23.88 -24.55
CA ALA A 221 -10.03 -22.74 -23.67
C ALA A 221 -8.87 -22.54 -22.65
N LEU A 222 -8.37 -23.65 -22.06
CA LEU A 222 -7.24 -23.62 -21.15
C LEU A 222 -5.96 -23.11 -21.82
N ARG A 223 -5.68 -23.55 -23.04
CA ARG A 223 -4.51 -23.10 -23.82
C ARG A 223 -4.61 -21.59 -24.12
N LEU A 224 -5.80 -21.09 -24.48
CA LEU A 224 -6.02 -19.68 -24.72
C LEU A 224 -5.87 -18.86 -23.44
N ALA A 225 -6.43 -19.35 -22.34
CA ALA A 225 -6.32 -18.71 -21.03
C ALA A 225 -4.86 -18.63 -20.56
N LEU A 226 -4.09 -19.71 -20.73
CA LEU A 226 -2.66 -19.72 -20.40
C LEU A 226 -1.86 -18.74 -21.27
N LYS A 227 -2.10 -18.70 -22.58
CA LYS A 227 -1.44 -17.73 -23.46
C LYS A 227 -1.74 -16.28 -23.05
N GLY A 228 -3.01 -15.96 -22.78
CA GLY A 228 -3.44 -14.65 -22.30
C GLY A 228 -2.84 -14.34 -20.93
N GLY A 229 -2.86 -15.31 -20.02
CA GLY A 229 -2.28 -15.17 -18.69
C GLY A 229 -0.78 -14.87 -18.71
N PHE A 230 0.01 -15.62 -19.48
CA PHE A 230 1.45 -15.36 -19.63
C PHE A 230 1.73 -14.01 -20.28
N ALA A 231 0.97 -13.64 -21.33
CA ALA A 231 1.13 -12.33 -21.96
C ALA A 231 0.79 -11.17 -21.00
N GLY A 232 -0.32 -11.29 -20.25
CA GLY A 232 -0.72 -10.30 -19.25
C GLY A 232 0.28 -10.16 -18.11
N THR A 233 0.78 -11.28 -17.58
CA THR A 233 1.82 -11.30 -16.55
C THR A 233 3.12 -10.70 -17.05
N GLY A 234 3.55 -11.03 -18.25
CA GLY A 234 4.76 -10.46 -18.87
C GLY A 234 4.65 -8.95 -19.04
N LEU A 235 3.51 -8.47 -19.53
CA LEU A 235 3.25 -7.03 -19.68
C LEU A 235 3.27 -6.31 -18.32
N ALA A 236 2.64 -6.89 -17.30
CA ALA A 236 2.63 -6.34 -15.95
C ALA A 236 4.05 -6.28 -15.35
N ALA A 237 4.83 -7.35 -15.52
CA ALA A 237 6.22 -7.38 -15.05
C ALA A 237 7.08 -6.29 -15.70
N VAL A 238 6.93 -6.07 -17.01
CA VAL A 238 7.63 -4.99 -17.73
C VAL A 238 7.20 -3.62 -17.19
N THR A 239 5.89 -3.38 -17.04
CA THR A 239 5.37 -2.10 -16.52
C THR A 239 5.88 -1.84 -15.11
N LEU A 240 5.85 -2.82 -14.21
CA LEU A 240 6.34 -2.68 -12.83
C LEU A 240 7.85 -2.47 -12.78
N SER A 241 8.61 -3.09 -13.68
CA SER A 241 10.05 -2.89 -13.78
C SER A 241 10.39 -1.48 -14.23
N ILE A 242 9.68 -0.94 -15.23
CA ILE A 242 9.85 0.44 -15.69
C ILE A 242 9.49 1.43 -14.57
N PHE A 243 8.37 1.17 -13.86
CA PHE A 243 7.95 2.00 -12.74
C PHE A 243 9.00 2.01 -11.62
N LYS A 244 9.53 0.84 -11.26
CA LYS A 244 10.61 0.73 -10.26
C LYS A 244 11.86 1.51 -10.70
N TRP A 245 12.26 1.44 -11.95
CA TRP A 245 13.41 2.17 -12.49
C TRP A 245 13.16 3.68 -12.44
N GLY A 246 11.98 4.13 -12.88
CA GLY A 246 11.60 5.54 -12.84
C GLY A 246 11.60 6.11 -11.41
N VAL A 247 11.06 5.39 -10.43
CA VAL A 247 11.03 5.83 -9.04
C VAL A 247 12.43 5.92 -8.43
N VAL A 248 13.32 4.97 -8.73
CA VAL A 248 14.72 5.00 -8.24
C VAL A 248 15.51 6.18 -8.81
N GLU A 249 15.18 6.63 -10.02
CA GLU A 249 15.87 7.75 -10.67
C GLU A 249 15.35 9.12 -10.18
N PHE A 250 14.12 9.17 -9.63
CA PHE A 250 13.52 10.39 -9.06
C PHE A 250 13.85 10.60 -7.57
N ASP A 251 14.29 9.57 -6.84
CA ASP A 251 14.63 9.64 -5.42
C ASP A 251 15.73 10.67 -5.07
N PRO A 252 16.80 10.85 -5.88
CA PRO A 252 17.82 11.87 -5.60
C PRO A 252 17.34 13.31 -5.87
N LEU A 253 16.22 13.51 -6.59
CA LEU A 253 15.67 14.83 -6.88
C LEU A 253 14.66 15.32 -5.84
N LEU A 254 14.08 14.39 -5.05
CA LEU A 254 13.06 14.69 -4.04
C LEU A 254 13.63 14.78 -2.62
N MET A 255 14.84 14.25 -2.37
CA MET A 255 15.50 14.30 -1.07
C MET A 255 17.01 14.60 -1.23
N PRO A 256 17.40 15.84 -1.54
CA PRO A 256 18.84 16.17 -1.72
C PRO A 256 19.67 16.19 -0.43
N ASP A 257 19.06 16.15 0.77
CA ASP A 257 19.74 16.51 2.03
C ASP A 257 19.56 15.53 3.21
N LEU A 258 19.56 14.22 2.96
CA LEU A 258 19.59 13.22 4.06
C LEU A 258 20.84 12.33 3.99
N GLN A 259 22.03 12.97 3.87
CA GLN A 259 23.32 12.33 4.16
C GLN A 259 24.00 12.94 5.36
#